data_ddb2b37d1c3e4e118287ea30aa683ba1
#
_entry.id   ddb2b37d1c3e4e118287ea30aa683ba1
#
_cell.length_a   1.000
_cell.length_b   1.000
_cell.length_c   1.000
_cell.angle_alpha   90.00
_cell.angle_beta   90.00
_cell.angle_gamma   90.00
#
_symmetry.space_group_name_H-M   'P 1'
#
loop_
_entity.id
_entity.type
_entity.pdbx_description
1 polymer ?
#
loop_
_entity_poly.entity_id
_entity_poly.type
_entity_poly.pdbx_seq_one_letter_code
_entity_poly.pdbx_strand_id
1 'polypeptide(L)'
;SYVLFIDDGSKDDTWQQIEQASNASNLVRGIKLSRNKGHQIALLAGLYSVDADVSISIDADLQDDTNCIYEMLDKYMQGNEIVYGVRNDRTTDTIFKRGTAGLFYTLMTKLGVEQTENHADYRLLSSRALDALKQYKEQNIYLRGMIPLIGFKSDKVYYTRSERIAGESKYPLKKMFALALEGITSLSITPLRLISVIGFLTCLLSALAGVYVLIDKLLGNTVEGWTSLMIEI
;
A
#
# COMPACT_ATOMS: atom_id res chain seq x y z
N SER A 1 -21.58 19.19 5.69
CA SER A 1 -20.28 18.50 5.94
C SER A 1 -20.25 17.98 7.37
N TYR A 2 -19.49 16.91 7.61
CA TYR A 2 -19.26 16.34 8.92
C TYR A 2 -17.86 15.73 8.98
N VAL A 3 -17.34 15.50 10.18
CA VAL A 3 -16.10 14.79 10.44
C VAL A 3 -16.43 13.39 10.92
N LEU A 4 -15.83 12.37 10.29
CA LEU A 4 -15.98 10.98 10.67
C LEU A 4 -14.66 10.46 11.23
N PHE A 5 -14.62 10.17 12.52
CA PHE A 5 -13.49 9.54 13.19
C PHE A 5 -13.58 8.02 13.10
N ILE A 6 -12.47 7.39 12.78
CA ILE A 6 -12.37 5.92 12.73
C ILE A 6 -11.39 5.47 13.80
N ASP A 7 -11.89 4.75 14.78
CA ASP A 7 -11.08 4.13 15.84
C ASP A 7 -10.72 2.69 15.47
N ASP A 8 -9.44 2.43 15.24
CA ASP A 8 -8.90 1.09 14.90
C ASP A 8 -8.70 0.21 16.16
N GLY A 9 -9.71 0.20 17.04
CA GLY A 9 -9.70 -0.64 18.23
C GLY A 9 -8.71 -0.17 19.29
N SER A 10 -8.67 1.13 19.56
CA SER A 10 -7.87 1.74 20.62
C SER A 10 -8.18 1.13 22.00
N LYS A 11 -7.13 1.06 22.84
CA LYS A 11 -7.23 0.52 24.21
C LYS A 11 -7.24 1.61 25.29
N ASP A 12 -7.05 2.85 24.86
CA ASP A 12 -7.09 4.07 25.69
C ASP A 12 -8.47 4.76 25.58
N ASP A 13 -8.54 5.98 26.08
CA ASP A 13 -9.79 6.75 26.13
C ASP A 13 -10.20 7.37 24.79
N THR A 14 -9.52 7.03 23.68
CA THR A 14 -9.79 7.60 22.34
C THR A 14 -11.25 7.45 21.95
N TRP A 15 -11.83 6.26 22.09
CA TRP A 15 -13.24 6.05 21.75
C TRP A 15 -14.20 6.88 22.59
N GLN A 16 -13.95 7.00 23.89
CA GLN A 16 -14.79 7.80 24.80
C GLN A 16 -14.78 9.27 24.40
N GLN A 17 -13.64 9.80 23.98
CA GLN A 17 -13.52 11.19 23.49
C GLN A 17 -14.31 11.38 22.18
N ILE A 18 -14.27 10.41 21.26
CA ILE A 18 -15.07 10.44 20.02
C ILE A 18 -16.57 10.42 20.35
N GLU A 19 -17.00 9.56 21.26
CA GLU A 19 -18.41 9.49 21.73
C GLU A 19 -18.87 10.81 22.34
N GLN A 20 -18.08 11.41 23.21
CA GLN A 20 -18.38 12.71 23.82
C GLN A 20 -18.49 13.80 22.75
N ALA A 21 -17.57 13.86 21.79
CA ALA A 21 -17.62 14.83 20.71
C ALA A 21 -18.86 14.63 19.80
N SER A 22 -19.21 13.37 19.52
CA SER A 22 -20.39 13.03 18.71
C SER A 22 -21.70 13.40 19.44
N ASN A 23 -21.76 13.24 20.76
CA ASN A 23 -22.91 13.66 21.56
C ASN A 23 -23.03 15.18 21.68
N ALA A 24 -21.92 15.90 21.60
CA ALA A 24 -21.87 17.35 21.67
C ALA A 24 -22.19 18.04 20.32
N SER A 25 -22.00 17.36 19.18
CA SER A 25 -22.18 17.94 17.85
C SER A 25 -22.62 16.92 16.80
N ASN A 26 -23.70 17.24 16.11
CA ASN A 26 -24.18 16.45 14.96
C ASN A 26 -23.20 16.46 13.75
N LEU A 27 -22.17 17.30 13.78
CA LEU A 27 -21.12 17.36 12.77
C LEU A 27 -19.99 16.36 13.03
N VAL A 28 -20.01 15.68 14.17
CA VAL A 28 -19.01 14.67 14.55
C VAL A 28 -19.69 13.31 14.58
N ARG A 29 -19.04 12.35 13.92
CA ARG A 29 -19.46 10.94 13.90
C ARG A 29 -18.26 10.05 14.18
N GLY A 30 -18.51 8.85 14.69
CA GLY A 30 -17.47 7.88 14.99
C GLY A 30 -17.82 6.47 14.52
N ILE A 31 -16.80 5.74 14.07
CA ILE A 31 -16.86 4.30 13.83
C ILE A 31 -15.76 3.65 14.65
N LYS A 32 -16.11 2.64 15.45
CA LYS A 32 -15.17 1.82 16.20
C LYS A 32 -15.05 0.45 15.58
N LEU A 33 -13.85 0.05 15.22
CA LEU A 33 -13.58 -1.31 14.80
C LEU A 33 -13.52 -2.24 16.01
N SER A 34 -14.00 -3.47 15.85
CA SER A 34 -14.03 -4.47 16.94
C SER A 34 -12.64 -4.85 17.47
N ARG A 35 -11.59 -4.64 16.68
CA ARG A 35 -10.18 -4.87 17.02
C ARG A 35 -9.28 -4.08 16.08
N ASN A 36 -8.02 -3.91 16.45
CA ASN A 36 -7.04 -3.32 15.56
C ASN A 36 -6.86 -4.18 14.29
N LYS A 37 -7.10 -3.56 13.13
CA LYS A 37 -7.01 -4.14 11.78
C LYS A 37 -5.92 -3.47 10.94
N GLY A 38 -5.32 -2.41 11.47
CA GLY A 38 -4.33 -1.59 10.81
C GLY A 38 -4.93 -0.44 10.01
N HIS A 39 -4.11 0.58 9.82
CA HIS A 39 -4.47 1.87 9.24
C HIS A 39 -5.25 1.76 7.91
N GLN A 40 -4.82 0.91 6.97
CA GLN A 40 -5.46 0.77 5.65
C GLN A 40 -6.91 0.29 5.76
N ILE A 41 -7.17 -0.69 6.65
CA ILE A 41 -8.53 -1.22 6.86
C ILE A 41 -9.41 -0.21 7.58
N ALA A 42 -8.86 0.51 8.57
CA ALA A 42 -9.56 1.59 9.26
C ALA A 42 -9.97 2.69 8.30
N LEU A 43 -9.03 3.16 7.46
CA LEU A 43 -9.30 4.16 6.43
C LEU A 43 -10.37 3.68 5.44
N LEU A 44 -10.30 2.44 4.99
CA LEU A 44 -11.29 1.87 4.07
C LEU A 44 -12.68 1.78 4.72
N ALA A 45 -12.76 1.37 6.00
CA ALA A 45 -14.02 1.33 6.74
C ALA A 45 -14.67 2.71 6.79
N GLY A 46 -13.88 3.77 7.00
CA GLY A 46 -14.33 5.16 6.92
C GLY A 46 -14.85 5.53 5.54
N LEU A 47 -14.04 5.33 4.51
CA LEU A 47 -14.38 5.67 3.13
C LEU A 47 -15.64 4.94 2.65
N TYR A 48 -15.83 3.68 3.01
CA TYR A 48 -17.01 2.91 2.59
C TYR A 48 -18.29 3.28 3.35
N SER A 49 -18.14 3.94 4.51
CA SER A 49 -19.29 4.39 5.34
C SER A 49 -19.72 5.82 5.03
N VAL A 50 -19.00 6.53 4.13
CA VAL A 50 -19.33 7.90 3.75
C VAL A 50 -20.34 7.90 2.62
N ASP A 51 -21.38 8.76 2.77
CA ASP A 51 -22.32 9.14 1.72
C ASP A 51 -22.26 10.68 1.60
N ALA A 52 -21.46 11.15 0.64
CA ALA A 52 -21.22 12.57 0.38
C ALA A 52 -20.66 12.75 -1.05
N ASP A 53 -20.83 13.93 -1.62
CA ASP A 53 -20.30 14.28 -2.95
C ASP A 53 -18.77 14.13 -3.01
N VAL A 54 -18.10 14.47 -1.92
CA VAL A 54 -16.65 14.31 -1.75
C VAL A 54 -16.32 13.82 -0.34
N SER A 55 -15.26 13.04 -0.23
CA SER A 55 -14.65 12.64 1.03
C SER A 55 -13.17 13.00 1.05
N ILE A 56 -12.71 13.53 2.18
CA ILE A 56 -11.30 13.87 2.38
C ILE A 56 -10.79 13.05 3.55
N SER A 57 -9.78 12.22 3.31
CA SER A 57 -9.09 11.46 4.34
C SER A 57 -7.89 12.24 4.85
N ILE A 58 -7.68 12.23 6.16
CA ILE A 58 -6.56 12.89 6.83
C ILE A 58 -6.14 12.07 8.05
N ASP A 59 -4.83 12.04 8.34
CA ASP A 59 -4.31 11.39 9.54
C ASP A 59 -4.64 12.24 10.79
N ALA A 60 -5.03 11.59 11.89
CA ALA A 60 -5.40 12.28 13.14
C ALA A 60 -4.19 12.77 13.96
N ASP A 61 -2.97 12.71 13.44
CA ASP A 61 -1.74 13.10 14.13
C ASP A 61 -1.43 14.61 14.05
N LEU A 62 -2.32 15.37 13.44
CA LEU A 62 -2.23 16.84 13.27
C LEU A 62 -0.97 17.32 12.54
N GLN A 63 -0.35 16.47 11.73
CA GLN A 63 0.84 16.84 10.97
C GLN A 63 0.52 17.40 9.59
N ASP A 64 -0.62 17.02 9.03
CA ASP A 64 -1.05 17.46 7.71
C ASP A 64 -1.80 18.81 7.80
N ASP A 65 -1.51 19.73 6.88
CA ASP A 65 -2.09 21.08 6.88
C ASP A 65 -3.55 21.04 6.44
N THR A 66 -4.46 21.34 7.35
CA THR A 66 -5.91 21.38 7.09
C THR A 66 -6.33 22.48 6.12
N ASN A 67 -5.52 23.54 5.90
CA ASN A 67 -5.83 24.59 4.93
C ASN A 67 -5.83 24.06 3.49
N CYS A 68 -5.10 22.98 3.22
CA CYS A 68 -5.10 22.31 1.92
C CYS A 68 -6.48 21.77 1.51
N ILE A 69 -7.39 21.58 2.46
CA ILE A 69 -8.77 21.14 2.18
C ILE A 69 -9.46 22.10 1.21
N TYR A 70 -9.28 23.40 1.37
CA TYR A 70 -9.88 24.40 0.48
C TYR A 70 -9.33 24.29 -0.94
N GLU A 71 -8.01 24.16 -1.09
CA GLU A 71 -7.37 23.96 -2.39
C GLU A 71 -7.78 22.63 -3.05
N MET A 72 -7.93 21.57 -2.26
CA MET A 72 -8.45 20.29 -2.76
C MET A 72 -9.86 20.41 -3.29
N LEU A 73 -10.73 21.15 -2.60
CA LEU A 73 -12.10 21.44 -3.05
C LEU A 73 -12.12 22.26 -4.32
N ASP A 74 -11.27 23.28 -4.44
CA ASP A 74 -11.14 24.08 -5.66
C ASP A 74 -10.74 23.22 -6.85
N LYS A 75 -9.79 22.31 -6.68
CA LYS A 75 -9.39 21.35 -7.72
C LYS A 75 -10.50 20.38 -8.08
N TYR A 76 -11.29 19.94 -7.12
CA TYR A 76 -12.47 19.13 -7.39
C TYR A 76 -13.50 19.93 -8.24
N MET A 77 -13.77 21.17 -7.91
CA MET A 77 -14.66 22.04 -8.69
C MET A 77 -14.15 22.29 -10.12
N GLN A 78 -12.84 22.13 -10.38
CA GLN A 78 -12.23 22.16 -11.71
C GLN A 78 -12.35 20.82 -12.46
N GLY A 79 -13.10 19.86 -11.91
CA GLY A 79 -13.41 18.57 -12.52
C GLY A 79 -12.35 17.49 -12.27
N ASN A 80 -11.55 17.58 -11.20
CA ASN A 80 -10.71 16.49 -10.76
C ASN A 80 -11.48 15.60 -9.79
N GLU A 81 -11.49 14.30 -10.03
CA GLU A 81 -12.20 13.31 -9.21
C GLU A 81 -11.37 12.83 -8.02
N ILE A 82 -10.05 12.99 -8.11
CA ILE A 82 -9.08 12.60 -7.10
C ILE A 82 -8.09 13.76 -6.91
N VAL A 83 -7.85 14.18 -5.66
CA VAL A 83 -6.81 15.16 -5.36
C VAL A 83 -5.90 14.64 -4.26
N TYR A 84 -4.62 14.54 -4.55
CA TYR A 84 -3.61 14.03 -3.62
C TYR A 84 -2.94 15.16 -2.85
N GLY A 85 -2.89 15.03 -1.51
CA GLY A 85 -1.98 15.82 -0.69
C GLY A 85 -0.55 15.28 -0.79
N VAL A 86 0.35 16.09 -1.28
CA VAL A 86 1.77 15.72 -1.50
C VAL A 86 2.66 16.56 -0.60
N ARG A 87 3.53 15.89 0.15
CA ARG A 87 4.46 16.55 1.06
C ARG A 87 5.63 17.17 0.29
N ASN A 88 5.85 18.48 0.49
CA ASN A 88 6.93 19.23 -0.17
C ASN A 88 8.32 18.87 0.33
N ASP A 89 8.46 18.44 1.60
CA ASP A 89 9.76 18.39 2.25
C ASP A 89 10.18 16.97 2.66
N ARG A 90 11.34 16.57 2.09
CA ARG A 90 12.20 15.49 2.59
C ARG A 90 13.53 16.01 3.13
N THR A 91 13.62 17.30 3.49
CA THR A 91 14.90 17.92 3.93
C THR A 91 15.42 17.34 5.23
N THR A 92 14.54 16.77 6.06
CA THR A 92 14.90 16.10 7.33
C THR A 92 15.33 14.64 7.20
N ASP A 93 15.19 14.03 6.02
CA ASP A 93 15.57 12.63 5.82
C ASP A 93 17.08 12.48 5.60
N THR A 94 17.72 11.59 6.35
CA THR A 94 19.14 11.24 6.19
C THR A 94 19.42 10.71 4.79
N ILE A 95 20.65 10.94 4.27
CA ILE A 95 21.10 10.48 2.94
C ILE A 95 20.83 8.98 2.74
N PHE A 96 21.00 8.18 3.79
CA PHE A 96 20.72 6.75 3.78
C PHE A 96 19.23 6.43 3.56
N LYS A 97 18.32 7.14 4.23
CA LYS A 97 16.86 6.98 4.03
C LYS A 97 16.43 7.40 2.63
N ARG A 98 17.03 8.47 2.10
CA ARG A 98 16.77 8.94 0.72
C ARG A 98 17.22 7.91 -0.31
N GLY A 99 18.41 7.33 -0.15
CA GLY A 99 18.96 6.32 -1.04
C GLY A 99 18.16 5.02 -1.06
N THR A 100 17.79 4.52 0.13
CA THR A 100 16.98 3.30 0.25
C THR A 100 15.55 3.49 -0.28
N ALA A 101 14.94 4.66 -0.03
CA ALA A 101 13.64 4.99 -0.59
C ALA A 101 13.68 5.12 -2.13
N GLY A 102 14.72 5.78 -2.70
CA GLY A 102 14.90 5.89 -4.15
C GLY A 102 15.06 4.52 -4.82
N LEU A 103 15.89 3.64 -4.24
CA LEU A 103 16.05 2.26 -4.72
C LEU A 103 14.70 1.50 -4.66
N PHE A 104 13.95 1.65 -3.57
CA PHE A 104 12.64 1.05 -3.42
C PHE A 104 11.66 1.52 -4.50
N TYR A 105 11.52 2.82 -4.73
CA TYR A 105 10.65 3.35 -5.79
C TYR A 105 11.08 2.89 -7.18
N THR A 106 12.38 2.89 -7.48
CA THR A 106 12.90 2.38 -8.75
C THR A 106 12.58 0.91 -8.95
N LEU A 107 12.71 0.09 -7.89
CA LEU A 107 12.34 -1.33 -7.93
C LEU A 107 10.84 -1.50 -8.17
N MET A 108 9.98 -0.75 -7.46
CA MET A 108 8.53 -0.79 -7.62
C MET A 108 8.10 -0.41 -9.04
N THR A 109 8.69 0.64 -9.61
CA THR A 109 8.41 1.05 -10.99
C THR A 109 8.83 -0.02 -12.01
N LYS A 110 10.02 -0.64 -11.82
CA LYS A 110 10.48 -1.76 -12.67
C LYS A 110 9.60 -3.00 -12.55
N LEU A 111 8.97 -3.19 -11.40
CA LEU A 111 8.01 -4.26 -11.15
C LEU A 111 6.60 -3.94 -11.66
N GLY A 112 6.41 -2.79 -12.34
CA GLY A 112 5.14 -2.39 -12.94
C GLY A 112 4.14 -1.79 -11.95
N VAL A 113 4.61 -1.34 -10.79
CA VAL A 113 3.79 -0.64 -9.80
C VAL A 113 3.95 0.86 -9.97
N GLU A 114 2.96 1.51 -10.59
CA GLU A 114 2.90 2.96 -10.67
C GLU A 114 2.48 3.52 -9.32
N GLN A 115 3.39 4.20 -8.65
CA GLN A 115 3.09 4.91 -7.40
C GLN A 115 3.32 6.41 -7.58
N THR A 116 2.36 7.20 -7.11
CA THR A 116 2.59 8.64 -6.95
C THR A 116 3.56 8.83 -5.78
N GLU A 117 4.75 9.35 -6.06
CA GLU A 117 5.77 9.60 -5.05
C GLU A 117 5.25 10.58 -3.98
N ASN A 118 5.60 10.33 -2.72
CA ASN A 118 5.37 11.23 -1.57
C ASN A 118 3.91 11.56 -1.23
N HIS A 119 2.91 10.88 -1.81
CA HIS A 119 1.55 11.09 -1.36
C HIS A 119 1.27 10.41 -0.03
N ALA A 120 0.68 11.16 0.87
CA ALA A 120 0.14 10.66 2.13
C ALA A 120 -1.24 10.01 1.92
N ASP A 121 -1.84 9.49 2.98
CA ASP A 121 -3.24 9.09 2.96
C ASP A 121 -4.18 10.31 3.05
N TYR A 122 -3.62 11.52 2.97
CA TYR A 122 -4.32 12.79 2.82
C TYR A 122 -4.73 12.98 1.36
N ARG A 123 -6.00 12.80 1.08
CA ARG A 123 -6.54 12.89 -0.28
C ARG A 123 -8.03 13.17 -0.29
N LEU A 124 -8.48 13.82 -1.35
CA LEU A 124 -9.88 13.98 -1.70
C LEU A 124 -10.28 12.92 -2.73
N LEU A 125 -11.40 12.29 -2.51
CA LEU A 125 -12.08 11.39 -3.46
C LEU A 125 -13.51 11.89 -3.67
N SER A 126 -13.94 12.00 -4.93
CA SER A 126 -15.34 12.21 -5.27
C SER A 126 -16.17 10.96 -4.95
N SER A 127 -17.49 11.11 -4.85
CA SER A 127 -18.42 9.97 -4.73
C SER A 127 -18.20 8.96 -5.86
N ARG A 128 -18.03 9.42 -7.09
CA ARG A 128 -17.77 8.58 -8.26
C ARG A 128 -16.45 7.80 -8.14
N ALA A 129 -15.38 8.44 -7.67
CA ALA A 129 -14.10 7.76 -7.44
C ALA A 129 -14.20 6.74 -6.30
N LEU A 130 -14.97 7.08 -5.25
CA LEU A 130 -15.21 6.19 -4.13
C LEU A 130 -16.05 4.97 -4.53
N ASP A 131 -17.08 5.15 -5.36
CA ASP A 131 -17.90 4.04 -5.86
C ASP A 131 -17.11 3.11 -6.80
N ALA A 132 -16.20 3.66 -7.59
CA ALA A 132 -15.27 2.86 -8.37
C ALA A 132 -14.31 2.07 -7.45
N LEU A 133 -13.80 2.68 -6.37
CA LEU A 133 -12.96 2.00 -5.37
C LEU A 133 -13.72 0.84 -4.70
N LYS A 134 -15.00 1.01 -4.40
CA LYS A 134 -15.85 -0.05 -3.79
C LYS A 134 -16.03 -1.29 -4.66
N GLN A 135 -15.76 -1.21 -5.97
CA GLN A 135 -15.84 -2.35 -6.88
C GLN A 135 -14.65 -3.31 -6.76
N TYR A 136 -13.52 -2.83 -6.22
CA TYR A 136 -12.37 -3.66 -5.95
C TYR A 136 -12.62 -4.53 -4.71
N LYS A 137 -12.53 -5.86 -4.88
CA LYS A 137 -12.85 -6.84 -3.82
C LYS A 137 -11.58 -7.53 -3.26
N GLU A 138 -10.43 -6.92 -3.43
CA GLU A 138 -9.17 -7.44 -2.92
C GLU A 138 -9.18 -7.58 -1.40
N GLN A 139 -8.67 -8.71 -0.90
CA GLN A 139 -8.53 -8.92 0.54
C GLN A 139 -7.33 -8.16 1.12
N ASN A 140 -6.25 -8.06 0.35
CA ASN A 140 -5.04 -7.32 0.73
C ASN A 140 -5.06 -5.94 0.06
N ILE A 141 -5.65 -4.98 0.75
CA ILE A 141 -5.88 -3.65 0.20
C ILE A 141 -4.64 -2.78 0.41
N TYR A 142 -4.05 -2.34 -0.68
CA TYR A 142 -3.03 -1.32 -0.72
C TYR A 142 -3.57 -0.06 -1.40
N LEU A 143 -4.25 0.78 -0.64
CA LEU A 143 -4.99 1.95 -1.15
C LEU A 143 -4.13 2.90 -1.97
N ARG A 144 -2.86 3.09 -1.59
CA ARG A 144 -1.93 3.97 -2.31
C ARG A 144 -1.66 3.53 -3.75
N GLY A 145 -1.72 2.22 -4.00
CA GLY A 145 -1.58 1.69 -5.35
C GLY A 145 -2.91 1.52 -6.07
N MET A 146 -4.00 1.21 -5.35
CA MET A 146 -5.31 0.97 -5.96
C MET A 146 -5.97 2.24 -6.47
N ILE A 147 -5.89 3.34 -5.73
CA ILE A 147 -6.53 4.60 -6.12
C ILE A 147 -6.04 5.15 -7.47
N PRO A 148 -4.73 5.15 -7.79
CA PRO A 148 -4.27 5.50 -9.13
C PRO A 148 -4.80 4.58 -10.23
N LEU A 149 -5.03 3.28 -9.95
CA LEU A 149 -5.55 2.32 -10.93
C LEU A 149 -7.01 2.59 -11.34
N ILE A 150 -7.76 3.39 -10.55
CA ILE A 150 -9.12 3.83 -10.94
C ILE A 150 -9.08 4.66 -12.23
N GLY A 151 -7.98 5.37 -12.49
CA GLY A 151 -7.73 6.06 -13.76
C GLY A 151 -8.54 7.34 -13.97
N PHE A 152 -9.17 7.89 -12.94
CA PHE A 152 -9.88 9.16 -13.05
C PHE A 152 -8.94 10.36 -13.05
N LYS A 153 -9.43 11.49 -13.59
CA LYS A 153 -8.69 12.75 -13.61
C LYS A 153 -8.26 13.13 -12.20
N SER A 154 -6.97 13.32 -12.00
CA SER A 154 -6.39 13.63 -10.70
C SER A 154 -5.45 14.82 -10.74
N ASP A 155 -5.28 15.47 -9.57
CA ASP A 155 -4.35 16.58 -9.38
C ASP A 155 -3.68 16.47 -7.99
N LYS A 156 -2.75 17.37 -7.70
CA LYS A 156 -1.94 17.38 -6.48
C LYS A 156 -2.01 18.73 -5.78
N VAL A 157 -2.12 18.72 -4.46
CA VAL A 157 -1.95 19.88 -3.58
C VAL A 157 -0.69 19.64 -2.77
N TYR A 158 0.19 20.62 -2.73
CA TYR A 158 1.46 20.49 -2.03
C TYR A 158 1.42 21.21 -0.69
N TYR A 159 1.91 20.54 0.36
CA TYR A 159 1.96 21.11 1.70
C TYR A 159 3.24 20.75 2.45
N THR A 160 3.58 21.58 3.42
CA THR A 160 4.70 21.32 4.35
C THR A 160 4.15 20.63 5.60
N ARG A 161 4.74 19.51 5.96
CA ARG A 161 4.34 18.75 7.13
C ARG A 161 4.80 19.45 8.42
N SER A 162 3.89 19.62 9.37
CA SER A 162 4.23 20.11 10.71
C SER A 162 4.98 19.07 11.53
N GLU A 163 5.75 19.51 12.51
CA GLU A 163 6.36 18.59 13.47
C GLU A 163 5.27 17.86 14.27
N ARG A 164 5.57 16.62 14.63
CA ARG A 164 4.63 15.78 15.38
C ARG A 164 4.42 16.35 16.78
N ILE A 165 3.18 16.64 17.15
CA ILE A 165 2.82 17.17 18.47
C ILE A 165 2.93 16.09 19.55
N ALA A 166 2.68 14.81 19.21
CA ALA A 166 2.73 13.68 20.14
C ALA A 166 3.13 12.38 19.45
N GLY A 167 3.81 11.49 20.17
CA GLY A 167 4.15 10.14 19.76
C GLY A 167 5.53 9.98 19.12
N GLU A 168 6.18 8.83 19.37
CA GLU A 168 7.46 8.46 18.77
C GLU A 168 7.27 7.63 17.50
N SER A 169 7.94 8.03 16.42
CA SER A 169 7.98 7.24 15.18
C SER A 169 9.00 6.11 15.30
N LYS A 170 8.59 4.97 15.84
CA LYS A 170 9.38 3.72 15.77
C LYS A 170 8.91 2.87 14.60
N TYR A 171 9.38 3.18 13.39
CA TYR A 171 9.22 2.26 12.26
C TYR A 171 10.48 1.40 12.14
N PRO A 172 10.51 0.19 12.71
CA PRO A 172 11.64 -0.71 12.58
C PRO A 172 11.78 -1.15 11.11
N LEU A 173 13.02 -1.32 10.63
CA LEU A 173 13.35 -1.77 9.27
C LEU A 173 12.54 -3.01 8.84
N LYS A 174 12.25 -3.91 9.80
CA LYS A 174 11.44 -5.11 9.59
C LYS A 174 10.01 -4.78 9.11
N LYS A 175 9.38 -3.73 9.65
CA LYS A 175 8.05 -3.29 9.21
C LYS A 175 8.10 -2.62 7.83
N MET A 176 9.18 -1.88 7.53
CA MET A 176 9.37 -1.31 6.19
C MET A 176 9.51 -2.40 5.13
N PHE A 177 10.28 -3.47 5.44
CA PHE A 177 10.46 -4.61 4.53
C PHE A 177 9.15 -5.40 4.33
N ALA A 178 8.39 -5.62 5.39
CA ALA A 178 7.07 -6.26 5.30
C ALA A 178 6.10 -5.46 4.43
N LEU A 179 6.03 -4.14 4.61
CA LEU A 179 5.19 -3.25 3.80
C LEU A 179 5.62 -3.25 2.32
N ALA A 180 6.94 -3.33 2.07
CA ALA A 180 7.48 -3.45 0.72
C ALA A 180 7.04 -4.76 0.05
N LEU A 181 7.15 -5.88 0.76
CA LEU A 181 6.71 -7.19 0.27
C LEU A 181 5.19 -7.21 0.01
N GLU A 182 4.39 -6.68 0.93
CA GLU A 182 2.94 -6.55 0.73
C GLU A 182 2.60 -5.72 -0.51
N GLY A 183 3.24 -4.57 -0.71
CA GLY A 183 3.04 -3.73 -1.90
C GLY A 183 3.41 -4.46 -3.19
N ILE A 184 4.54 -5.16 -3.22
CA ILE A 184 4.99 -5.92 -4.39
C ILE A 184 4.03 -7.08 -4.69
N THR A 185 3.65 -7.86 -3.69
CA THR A 185 2.80 -9.04 -3.88
C THR A 185 1.35 -8.70 -4.18
N SER A 186 0.86 -7.55 -3.69
CA SER A 186 -0.53 -7.12 -3.92
C SER A 186 -0.73 -6.45 -5.28
N LEU A 187 0.29 -5.76 -5.82
CA LEU A 187 0.14 -4.95 -7.04
C LEU A 187 0.91 -5.48 -8.24
N SER A 188 1.80 -6.44 -8.07
CA SER A 188 2.62 -6.94 -9.16
C SER A 188 2.60 -8.45 -9.28
N ILE A 189 2.32 -8.93 -10.49
CA ILE A 189 2.46 -10.35 -10.87
C ILE A 189 3.90 -10.71 -11.26
N THR A 190 4.80 -9.71 -11.33
CA THR A 190 6.20 -9.91 -11.78
C THR A 190 6.99 -10.88 -10.89
N PRO A 191 6.91 -10.81 -9.54
CA PRO A 191 7.58 -11.79 -8.69
C PRO A 191 7.12 -13.22 -8.94
N LEU A 192 5.81 -13.41 -9.15
CA LEU A 192 5.24 -14.72 -9.45
C LEU A 192 5.74 -15.25 -10.80
N ARG A 193 5.79 -14.39 -11.83
CA ARG A 193 6.36 -14.74 -13.14
C ARG A 193 7.84 -15.12 -13.04
N LEU A 194 8.62 -14.36 -12.25
CA LEU A 194 10.05 -14.66 -12.04
C LEU A 194 10.24 -16.03 -11.38
N ILE A 195 9.48 -16.32 -10.31
CA ILE A 195 9.52 -17.63 -9.65
C ILE A 195 9.13 -18.74 -10.63
N SER A 196 8.08 -18.54 -11.43
CA SER A 196 7.64 -19.51 -12.44
C SER A 196 8.71 -19.75 -13.51
N VAL A 197 9.40 -18.72 -13.99
CA VAL A 197 10.50 -18.87 -14.96
C VAL A 197 11.69 -19.60 -14.35
N ILE A 198 12.10 -19.24 -13.13
CA ILE A 198 13.19 -19.94 -12.42
C ILE A 198 12.82 -21.41 -12.21
N GLY A 199 11.60 -21.69 -11.74
CA GLY A 199 11.11 -23.05 -11.55
C GLY A 199 11.09 -23.86 -12.85
N PHE A 200 10.65 -23.25 -13.95
CA PHE A 200 10.68 -23.88 -15.26
C PHE A 200 12.10 -24.20 -15.72
N LEU A 201 13.03 -23.24 -15.58
CA LEU A 201 14.43 -23.44 -15.97
C LEU A 201 15.12 -24.54 -15.14
N THR A 202 14.87 -24.58 -13.82
CA THR A 202 15.41 -25.63 -12.96
C THR A 202 14.83 -27.00 -13.32
N CYS A 203 13.55 -27.11 -13.59
CA CYS A 203 12.91 -28.32 -14.05
C CYS A 203 13.50 -28.82 -15.39
N LEU A 204 13.68 -27.90 -16.35
CA LEU A 204 14.28 -28.19 -17.65
C LEU A 204 15.73 -28.69 -17.51
N LEU A 205 16.54 -28.02 -16.71
CA LEU A 205 17.93 -28.43 -16.45
C LEU A 205 18.00 -29.82 -15.78
N SER A 206 17.12 -30.08 -14.81
CA SER A 206 17.04 -31.38 -14.16
C SER A 206 16.63 -32.49 -15.13
N ALA A 207 15.66 -32.20 -16.01
CA ALA A 207 15.25 -33.17 -17.05
C ALA A 207 16.39 -33.46 -18.03
N LEU A 208 17.11 -32.43 -18.48
CA LEU A 208 18.26 -32.59 -19.36
C LEU A 208 19.40 -33.39 -18.70
N ALA A 209 19.68 -33.11 -17.42
CA ALA A 209 20.65 -33.89 -16.64
C ALA A 209 20.23 -35.35 -16.49
N GLY A 210 18.94 -35.61 -16.24
CA GLY A 210 18.40 -36.98 -16.19
C GLY A 210 18.54 -37.73 -17.52
N VAL A 211 18.21 -37.05 -18.64
CA VAL A 211 18.41 -37.63 -19.99
C VAL A 211 19.89 -37.91 -20.26
N TYR A 212 20.78 -37.00 -19.91
CA TYR A 212 22.23 -37.17 -20.05
C TYR A 212 22.69 -38.43 -19.29
N VAL A 213 22.30 -38.58 -18.02
CA VAL A 213 22.66 -39.72 -17.18
C VAL A 213 22.13 -41.05 -17.76
N LEU A 214 20.91 -41.05 -18.33
CA LEU A 214 20.35 -42.23 -18.99
C LEU A 214 21.13 -42.61 -20.26
N ILE A 215 21.48 -41.62 -21.10
CA ILE A 215 22.28 -41.87 -22.30
C ILE A 215 23.66 -42.43 -21.92
N ASP A 216 24.32 -41.84 -20.93
CA ASP A 216 25.64 -42.25 -20.48
C ASP A 216 25.62 -43.68 -19.94
N LYS A 217 24.55 -44.07 -19.23
CA LYS A 217 24.29 -45.45 -18.82
C LYS A 217 24.11 -46.40 -19.99
N LEU A 218 23.35 -46.03 -21.01
CA LEU A 218 23.12 -46.86 -22.20
C LEU A 218 24.40 -47.07 -23.01
N LEU A 219 25.31 -46.11 -23.00
CA LEU A 219 26.62 -46.19 -23.66
C LEU A 219 27.66 -47.01 -22.86
N GLY A 220 27.29 -47.46 -21.68
CA GLY A 220 28.16 -48.29 -20.84
C GLY A 220 29.30 -47.55 -20.14
N ASN A 221 29.24 -46.23 -20.07
CA ASN A 221 30.28 -45.37 -19.49
C ASN A 221 30.14 -45.15 -17.99
N THR A 222 29.08 -45.69 -17.34
CA THR A 222 28.78 -45.42 -15.93
C THR A 222 29.21 -46.59 -15.05
N VAL A 223 29.67 -46.27 -13.82
CA VAL A 223 29.95 -47.25 -12.75
C VAL A 223 28.61 -47.78 -12.21
N GLU A 224 28.55 -49.06 -11.86
CA GLU A 224 27.33 -49.67 -11.27
C GLU A 224 26.85 -48.88 -10.03
N GLY A 225 25.56 -48.55 -9.99
CA GLY A 225 24.92 -47.79 -8.92
C GLY A 225 24.95 -46.28 -9.06
N TRP A 226 25.79 -45.68 -9.91
CA TRP A 226 25.91 -44.23 -10.04
C TRP A 226 24.63 -43.56 -10.62
N THR A 227 23.99 -44.21 -11.57
CA THR A 227 22.74 -43.71 -12.19
C THR A 227 21.57 -43.70 -11.21
N SER A 228 21.49 -44.69 -10.28
CA SER A 228 20.43 -44.71 -9.24
C SER A 228 20.61 -43.56 -8.25
N LEU A 229 21.83 -43.29 -7.82
CA LEU A 229 22.15 -42.19 -6.91
C LEU A 229 21.82 -40.82 -7.50
N MET A 230 21.98 -40.63 -8.83
CA MET A 230 21.69 -39.38 -9.50
C MET A 230 20.20 -39.16 -9.79
N ILE A 231 19.36 -40.19 -9.74
CA ILE A 231 17.92 -40.11 -9.96
C ILE A 231 17.16 -39.96 -8.63
N GLU A 232 17.75 -40.36 -7.50
CA GLU A 232 17.18 -40.25 -6.15
C GLU A 232 17.40 -38.88 -5.49
N ILE A 233 18.20 -37.96 -6.06
CA ILE A 233 18.39 -36.58 -5.62
C ILE A 233 17.46 -35.65 -6.39
#